data_d129e00b22790f7f866d450ad31261dd
#
_entry.id   d129e00b22790f7f866d450ad31261dd
#
_cell.length_a   1.000
_cell.length_b   1.000
_cell.length_c   1.000
_cell.angle_alpha   90.00
_cell.angle_beta   90.00
_cell.angle_gamma   90.00
#
_symmetry.space_group_name_H-M   'P 1'
#
loop_
_entity.id
_entity.type
_entity.pdbx_description
1 polymer ?
#
loop_
_entity_poly.entity_id
_entity_poly.type
_entity_poly.pdbx_seq_one_letter_code
_entity_poly.pdbx_strand_id
1 'polypeptide(L)'
;LTVTAVFDHRVKIKREYILWPYQEYYYSGVSRPFTPFASQTYAGFSFDVKYKINDGEETSTAIDAGDYTVVLRRAEDGLYEAFEEIYPDPNKPDGRVGLKIKKSKVTITKAPTSHGANPGTRPGTEFVNIISETKDNVTTYKITPKGDALKNYEGTTIYYYSTNPVVNFSLGNSTPVLRSSNGSQPEGVRITNGGLPCDLNDIRAGVTITLEAVAPVGQHFVEWSDKNSDNPRVYQVTGDVEIYPIYAPKDEYPACTLAKSSEYNGMAQTVEVKGSDTSCVISFYQNEEDCNAEVNKVPLKNPGTYYVRVDRPEDKTYKSYTKVFTYEIT
;
A
#
# COMPACT_ATOMS: atom_id res chain seq x y z
N LEU A 1 -55.89 -34.08 0.00
CA LEU A 1 -54.90 -33.41 0.82
C LEU A 1 -53.61 -33.35 0.01
N THR A 2 -53.23 -32.15 -0.49
CA THR A 2 -51.97 -31.98 -1.18
C THR A 2 -50.94 -31.59 -0.11
N VAL A 3 -50.00 -32.47 0.17
CA VAL A 3 -48.88 -32.17 1.06
C VAL A 3 -47.74 -31.62 0.20
N THR A 4 -47.50 -30.33 0.31
CA THR A 4 -46.34 -29.69 -0.34
C THR A 4 -45.21 -29.70 0.68
N ALA A 5 -44.17 -30.50 0.43
CA ALA A 5 -42.95 -30.43 1.23
C ALA A 5 -42.21 -29.14 0.84
N VAL A 6 -42.05 -28.25 1.80
CA VAL A 6 -41.19 -27.06 1.66
C VAL A 6 -39.82 -27.46 2.18
N PHE A 7 -38.86 -27.61 1.27
CA PHE A 7 -37.47 -27.79 1.64
C PHE A 7 -36.80 -26.40 1.76
N ASP A 8 -36.26 -26.13 2.92
CA ASP A 8 -35.39 -24.98 3.11
C ASP A 8 -34.00 -25.35 2.59
N HIS A 9 -33.67 -24.90 1.38
CA HIS A 9 -32.38 -25.14 0.71
C HIS A 9 -31.48 -23.90 0.72
N ARG A 10 -31.59 -23.07 1.77
CA ARG A 10 -30.70 -21.93 1.88
C ARG A 10 -29.22 -22.36 1.91
N VAL A 11 -28.40 -21.65 1.16
CA VAL A 11 -26.97 -21.93 1.05
C VAL A 11 -26.23 -21.23 2.17
N LYS A 12 -25.40 -21.98 2.90
CA LYS A 12 -24.50 -21.41 3.90
C LYS A 12 -23.32 -20.73 3.21
N ILE A 13 -23.13 -19.45 3.48
CA ILE A 13 -21.96 -18.71 3.01
C ILE A 13 -20.73 -19.21 3.77
N LYS A 14 -19.73 -19.72 3.04
CA LYS A 14 -18.49 -20.20 3.65
C LYS A 14 -17.43 -19.11 3.66
N ARG A 15 -16.76 -18.95 4.80
CA ARG A 15 -15.67 -17.98 5.00
C ARG A 15 -14.57 -18.08 3.96
N GLU A 16 -14.25 -19.29 3.51
CA GLU A 16 -13.21 -19.56 2.51
C GLU A 16 -13.48 -18.93 1.14
N TYR A 17 -14.73 -18.60 0.83
CA TYR A 17 -15.12 -17.95 -0.42
C TYR A 17 -15.13 -16.42 -0.35
N ILE A 18 -14.82 -15.86 0.81
CA ILE A 18 -14.64 -14.43 0.98
C ILE A 18 -13.15 -14.13 0.86
N LEU A 19 -12.75 -13.49 -0.24
CA LEU A 19 -11.40 -13.03 -0.43
C LEU A 19 -11.15 -11.79 0.43
N TRP A 20 -10.09 -11.84 1.20
CA TRP A 20 -9.76 -10.83 2.19
C TRP A 20 -8.52 -10.06 1.75
N PRO A 21 -8.65 -8.86 1.19
CA PRO A 21 -7.48 -8.05 0.86
C PRO A 21 -6.86 -7.50 2.14
N TYR A 22 -5.53 -7.60 2.25
CA TYR A 22 -4.82 -6.80 3.24
C TYR A 22 -4.97 -5.33 2.87
N GLN A 23 -5.45 -4.50 3.81
CA GLN A 23 -5.63 -3.07 3.59
C GLN A 23 -4.92 -2.29 4.68
N GLU A 24 -3.88 -1.58 4.27
CA GLU A 24 -3.12 -0.68 5.12
C GLU A 24 -3.13 0.71 4.50
N TYR A 25 -3.52 1.71 5.28
CA TYR A 25 -3.58 3.10 4.87
C TYR A 25 -2.87 4.02 5.86
N TYR A 26 -2.48 5.18 5.41
CA TYR A 26 -2.14 6.28 6.31
C TYR A 26 -3.37 7.13 6.58
N TYR A 27 -3.46 7.66 7.79
CA TYR A 27 -4.53 8.56 8.20
C TYR A 27 -4.60 9.77 7.24
N SER A 28 -5.80 10.10 6.80
CA SER A 28 -6.04 11.22 5.88
C SER A 28 -7.25 12.06 6.26
N GLY A 29 -7.91 11.72 7.39
CA GLY A 29 -9.17 12.35 7.80
C GLY A 29 -10.39 11.90 7.00
N VAL A 30 -10.23 10.96 6.07
CA VAL A 30 -11.32 10.43 5.24
C VAL A 30 -11.54 8.96 5.58
N SER A 31 -12.80 8.53 5.61
CA SER A 31 -13.16 7.13 5.81
C SER A 31 -12.51 6.23 4.77
N ARG A 32 -11.95 5.11 5.24
CA ARG A 32 -11.39 4.07 4.41
C ARG A 32 -12.32 2.88 4.37
N PRO A 33 -13.06 2.66 3.28
CA PRO A 33 -13.92 1.51 3.16
C PRO A 33 -13.07 0.24 3.05
N PHE A 34 -13.51 -0.80 3.73
CA PHE A 34 -13.02 -2.15 3.52
C PHE A 34 -13.97 -2.83 2.53
N THR A 35 -13.44 -3.28 1.40
CA THR A 35 -14.25 -3.94 0.37
C THR A 35 -13.82 -5.41 0.28
N PRO A 36 -14.52 -6.33 0.96
CA PRO A 36 -14.28 -7.75 0.80
C PRO A 36 -14.71 -8.16 -0.62
N PHE A 37 -13.92 -9.01 -1.25
CA PHE A 37 -14.27 -9.61 -2.52
C PHE A 37 -14.96 -10.95 -2.26
N ALA A 38 -16.21 -11.09 -2.70
CA ALA A 38 -16.79 -12.42 -2.81
C ALA A 38 -16.15 -13.16 -3.99
N SER A 39 -15.91 -14.48 -3.86
CA SER A 39 -15.54 -15.30 -5.00
C SER A 39 -16.62 -15.21 -6.09
N GLN A 40 -16.30 -15.61 -7.34
CA GLN A 40 -17.28 -15.58 -8.44
C GLN A 40 -18.60 -16.31 -8.12
N THR A 41 -18.56 -17.32 -7.24
CA THR A 41 -19.76 -18.05 -6.77
C THR A 41 -20.76 -17.13 -6.04
N TYR A 42 -20.30 -16.01 -5.50
CA TYR A 42 -21.11 -15.04 -4.76
C TYR A 42 -21.03 -13.63 -5.38
N ALA A 43 -20.78 -13.56 -6.67
CA ALA A 43 -20.77 -12.29 -7.39
C ALA A 43 -22.12 -11.56 -7.19
N GLY A 44 -22.04 -10.30 -6.75
CA GLY A 44 -23.22 -9.48 -6.47
C GLY A 44 -23.66 -9.45 -5.00
N PHE A 45 -22.94 -10.12 -4.08
CA PHE A 45 -23.20 -9.97 -2.65
C PHE A 45 -22.75 -8.60 -2.14
N SER A 46 -23.63 -8.01 -1.34
CA SER A 46 -23.29 -6.90 -0.46
C SER A 46 -23.27 -7.35 0.98
N PHE A 47 -22.26 -6.94 1.71
CA PHE A 47 -22.16 -7.12 3.16
C PHE A 47 -22.37 -5.78 3.86
N ASP A 48 -23.06 -5.81 5.02
CA ASP A 48 -22.96 -4.72 5.98
C ASP A 48 -21.61 -4.82 6.68
N VAL A 49 -20.76 -3.83 6.48
CA VAL A 49 -19.40 -3.78 7.01
C VAL A 49 -19.37 -2.81 8.19
N LYS A 50 -19.00 -3.32 9.36
CA LYS A 50 -18.78 -2.51 10.57
C LYS A 50 -17.33 -2.63 11.02
N TYR A 51 -16.88 -1.63 11.75
CA TYR A 51 -15.52 -1.51 12.22
C TYR A 51 -15.51 -1.30 13.72
N LYS A 52 -14.58 -1.96 14.41
CA LYS A 52 -14.27 -1.72 15.82
C LYS A 52 -12.80 -1.38 15.96
N ILE A 53 -12.48 -0.41 16.79
CA ILE A 53 -11.10 -0.10 17.18
C ILE A 53 -10.95 -0.38 18.68
N ASN A 54 -9.93 -1.15 19.06
CA ASN A 54 -9.59 -1.46 20.46
C ASN A 54 -10.81 -1.92 21.29
N ASP A 55 -11.59 -2.88 20.81
CA ASP A 55 -12.82 -3.40 21.45
C ASP A 55 -13.91 -2.35 21.73
N GLY A 56 -13.84 -1.22 21.08
CA GLY A 56 -14.84 -0.15 21.14
C GLY A 56 -16.16 -0.51 20.48
N GLU A 57 -17.08 0.44 20.41
CA GLU A 57 -18.36 0.30 19.72
C GLU A 57 -18.19 0.13 18.20
N GLU A 58 -19.18 -0.54 17.59
CA GLU A 58 -19.23 -0.68 16.13
C GLU A 58 -19.56 0.64 15.45
N THR A 59 -18.76 0.96 14.43
CA THR A 59 -18.97 2.13 13.57
C THR A 59 -19.15 1.69 12.11
N SER A 60 -19.82 2.51 11.31
CA SER A 60 -19.95 2.28 9.87
C SER A 60 -18.76 2.84 9.07
N THR A 61 -17.82 3.50 9.74
CA THR A 61 -16.67 4.17 9.11
C THR A 61 -15.39 3.89 9.88
N ALA A 62 -14.27 3.71 9.17
CA ALA A 62 -12.94 3.65 9.74
C ALA A 62 -12.19 4.92 9.31
N ILE A 63 -11.91 5.81 10.25
CA ILE A 63 -11.29 7.12 9.97
C ILE A 63 -9.99 7.28 10.74
N ASP A 64 -10.00 7.05 12.05
CA ASP A 64 -8.85 7.28 12.93
C ASP A 64 -7.73 6.27 12.70
N ALA A 65 -6.50 6.63 13.08
CA ALA A 65 -5.39 5.70 13.04
C ALA A 65 -5.58 4.59 14.10
N GLY A 66 -5.34 3.37 13.72
CA GLY A 66 -5.45 2.18 14.57
C GLY A 66 -5.61 0.89 13.79
N ASP A 67 -5.60 -0.20 14.54
CA ASP A 67 -5.90 -1.52 14.01
C ASP A 67 -7.39 -1.80 14.25
N TYR A 68 -8.12 -2.01 13.16
CA TYR A 68 -9.56 -2.24 13.19
C TYR A 68 -9.90 -3.71 13.05
N THR A 69 -10.75 -4.17 13.94
CA THR A 69 -11.54 -5.39 13.72
C THR A 69 -12.68 -5.06 12.75
N VAL A 70 -12.80 -5.85 11.71
CA VAL A 70 -13.86 -5.71 10.71
C VAL A 70 -14.91 -6.78 10.95
N VAL A 71 -16.17 -6.38 11.03
CA VAL A 71 -17.32 -7.27 11.17
C VAL A 71 -18.12 -7.24 9.88
N LEU A 72 -18.28 -8.38 9.24
CA LEU A 72 -19.10 -8.56 8.05
C LEU A 72 -20.42 -9.20 8.44
N ARG A 73 -21.53 -8.61 8.02
CA ARG A 73 -22.87 -9.16 8.24
C ARG A 73 -23.65 -9.21 6.94
N ARG A 74 -24.47 -10.23 6.83
CA ARG A 74 -25.52 -10.34 5.84
C ARG A 74 -26.74 -10.97 6.48
N ALA A 75 -27.88 -10.35 6.34
CA ALA A 75 -29.16 -10.94 6.76
C ALA A 75 -29.48 -12.15 5.87
N GLU A 76 -30.23 -13.11 6.42
CA GLU A 76 -30.77 -14.21 5.63
C GLU A 76 -31.74 -13.69 4.55
N ASP A 77 -31.84 -14.43 3.48
CA ASP A 77 -32.80 -14.18 2.41
C ASP A 77 -33.36 -15.51 1.87
N GLY A 78 -34.09 -15.46 0.76
CA GLY A 78 -34.70 -16.66 0.16
C GLY A 78 -33.71 -17.72 -0.35
N LEU A 79 -32.42 -17.36 -0.50
CA LEU A 79 -31.39 -18.23 -1.07
C LEU A 79 -30.25 -18.57 -0.09
N TYR A 80 -29.97 -17.69 0.89
CA TYR A 80 -28.79 -17.79 1.75
C TYR A 80 -29.14 -17.64 3.23
N GLU A 81 -28.40 -18.39 4.07
CA GLU A 81 -28.45 -18.23 5.51
C GLU A 81 -27.85 -16.89 5.95
N ALA A 82 -28.24 -16.43 7.15
CA ALA A 82 -27.58 -15.28 7.77
C ALA A 82 -26.08 -15.57 7.96
N PHE A 83 -25.27 -14.54 7.74
CA PHE A 83 -23.82 -14.63 7.85
C PHE A 83 -23.29 -13.54 8.75
N GLU A 84 -22.41 -13.90 9.69
CA GLU A 84 -21.60 -12.97 10.47
C GLU A 84 -20.19 -13.53 10.65
N GLU A 85 -19.20 -12.74 10.35
CA GLU A 85 -17.78 -13.04 10.59
C GLU A 85 -17.03 -11.82 11.10
N ILE A 86 -16.05 -12.07 11.95
CA ILE A 86 -15.21 -11.05 12.58
C ILE A 86 -13.75 -11.26 12.17
N TYR A 87 -13.01 -10.19 11.89
CA TYR A 87 -11.61 -10.23 11.45
C TYR A 87 -10.75 -9.15 12.11
N PRO A 88 -9.58 -9.48 12.68
CA PRO A 88 -9.11 -10.85 12.88
C PRO A 88 -10.00 -11.61 13.89
N ASP A 89 -10.17 -12.91 13.70
CA ASP A 89 -10.84 -13.76 14.66
C ASP A 89 -9.79 -14.47 15.53
N PRO A 90 -9.72 -14.18 16.84
CA PRO A 90 -8.73 -14.79 17.73
C PRO A 90 -8.88 -16.31 17.83
N ASN A 91 -10.07 -16.86 17.53
CA ASN A 91 -10.36 -18.28 17.58
C ASN A 91 -10.07 -18.99 16.25
N LYS A 92 -9.78 -18.25 15.19
CA LYS A 92 -9.50 -18.76 13.84
C LYS A 92 -8.25 -18.08 13.27
N PRO A 93 -7.04 -18.43 13.73
CA PRO A 93 -5.81 -17.78 13.28
C PRO A 93 -5.46 -18.19 11.84
N ASP A 94 -6.20 -17.69 10.86
CA ASP A 94 -6.00 -17.97 9.43
C ASP A 94 -5.13 -16.91 8.74
N GLY A 95 -4.45 -16.07 9.51
CA GLY A 95 -3.59 -14.98 9.02
C GLY A 95 -4.35 -13.79 8.42
N ARG A 96 -5.67 -13.82 8.44
CA ARG A 96 -6.48 -12.68 7.96
C ARG A 96 -6.46 -11.57 9.00
N VAL A 97 -6.07 -10.38 8.56
CA VAL A 97 -5.99 -9.17 9.39
C VAL A 97 -7.15 -8.25 9.03
N GLY A 98 -7.55 -7.41 9.98
CA GLY A 98 -8.52 -6.36 9.75
C GLY A 98 -7.94 -5.21 8.93
N LEU A 99 -8.62 -4.08 8.94
CA LEU A 99 -8.15 -2.84 8.34
C LEU A 99 -7.16 -2.14 9.28
N LYS A 100 -6.02 -1.70 8.76
CA LYS A 100 -5.03 -0.91 9.50
C LYS A 100 -4.92 0.51 8.95
N ILE A 101 -5.09 1.50 9.81
CA ILE A 101 -4.82 2.91 9.48
C ILE A 101 -3.62 3.36 10.31
N LYS A 102 -2.49 3.58 9.66
CA LYS A 102 -1.26 4.10 10.28
C LYS A 102 -1.40 5.59 10.56
N LYS A 103 -0.72 6.06 11.59
CA LYS A 103 -0.58 7.49 11.85
C LYS A 103 0.15 8.19 10.72
N SER A 104 -0.25 9.41 10.46
CA SER A 104 0.41 10.28 9.48
C SER A 104 1.38 11.24 10.16
N LYS A 105 2.31 11.82 9.38
CA LYS A 105 3.09 12.97 9.85
C LYS A 105 2.25 14.25 9.75
N VAL A 106 2.56 15.22 10.59
CA VAL A 106 2.07 16.60 10.41
C VAL A 106 2.55 17.11 9.05
N THR A 107 1.68 17.74 8.29
CA THR A 107 2.04 18.35 7.00
C THR A 107 1.90 19.86 7.03
N ILE A 108 2.75 20.56 6.29
CA ILE A 108 2.63 22.00 6.08
C ILE A 108 1.61 22.25 4.98
N THR A 109 0.65 23.11 5.26
CA THR A 109 -0.42 23.49 4.31
C THR A 109 -0.26 24.92 3.78
N LYS A 110 0.51 25.74 4.49
CA LYS A 110 0.79 27.12 4.10
C LYS A 110 2.17 27.53 4.65
N ALA A 111 2.99 28.12 3.80
CA ALA A 111 4.28 28.69 4.20
C ALA A 111 4.09 29.87 5.17
N PRO A 112 5.02 30.11 6.11
CA PRO A 112 5.04 31.30 6.93
C PRO A 112 5.27 32.56 6.06
N THR A 113 4.78 33.69 6.51
CA THR A 113 4.90 34.97 5.78
C THR A 113 6.16 35.75 6.15
N SER A 114 6.82 35.36 7.24
CA SER A 114 8.04 35.99 7.74
C SER A 114 8.75 35.07 8.72
N HIS A 115 10.01 35.37 9.05
CA HIS A 115 10.72 34.68 10.12
C HIS A 115 9.92 34.80 11.43
N GLY A 116 9.77 33.65 12.11
CA GLY A 116 9.02 33.57 13.39
C GLY A 116 7.49 33.50 13.24
N ALA A 117 6.92 33.74 12.08
CA ALA A 117 5.51 33.45 11.82
C ALA A 117 5.29 31.93 11.72
N ASN A 118 4.23 31.41 12.33
CA ASN A 118 3.94 29.98 12.25
C ASN A 118 3.45 29.58 10.85
N PRO A 119 3.92 28.45 10.32
CA PRO A 119 3.34 27.85 9.11
C PRO A 119 1.93 27.34 9.38
N GLY A 120 1.09 27.26 8.36
CA GLY A 120 -0.15 26.52 8.43
C GLY A 120 0.13 25.03 8.46
N THR A 121 -0.63 24.26 9.23
CA THR A 121 -0.41 22.81 9.42
C THR A 121 -1.71 22.01 9.29
N ARG A 122 -1.58 20.74 8.96
CA ARG A 122 -2.62 19.72 9.15
C ARG A 122 -2.07 18.66 10.09
N PRO A 123 -2.61 18.45 11.29
CA PRO A 123 -3.79 19.12 11.86
C PRO A 123 -3.55 20.64 12.07
N GLY A 124 -4.58 21.37 12.44
CA GLY A 124 -4.47 22.81 12.72
C GLY A 124 -3.34 23.17 13.70
N THR A 125 -2.91 24.42 13.70
CA THR A 125 -1.76 24.88 14.49
C THR A 125 -1.97 24.75 15.99
N GLU A 126 -3.23 24.74 16.45
CA GLU A 126 -3.61 24.50 17.86
C GLU A 126 -3.29 23.06 18.33
N PHE A 127 -3.19 22.12 17.42
CA PHE A 127 -2.92 20.69 17.68
C PHE A 127 -1.45 20.30 17.51
N VAL A 128 -0.56 21.26 17.35
CA VAL A 128 0.88 20.99 17.19
C VAL A 128 1.71 21.89 18.10
N ASN A 129 2.90 21.41 18.48
CA ASN A 129 3.97 22.23 19.02
C ASN A 129 4.85 22.67 17.86
N ILE A 130 5.14 23.96 17.79
CA ILE A 130 6.03 24.55 16.78
C ILE A 130 7.19 25.19 17.53
N ILE A 131 8.40 24.71 17.28
CA ILE A 131 9.65 25.29 17.76
C ILE A 131 10.39 25.81 16.53
N SER A 132 10.86 27.06 16.57
CA SER A 132 11.59 27.64 15.45
C SER A 132 12.91 28.27 15.90
N GLU A 133 13.92 28.17 15.05
CA GLU A 133 15.22 28.77 15.21
C GLU A 133 15.63 29.42 13.89
N THR A 134 16.13 30.67 13.93
CA THR A 134 16.60 31.37 12.72
C THR A 134 18.10 31.52 12.77
N LYS A 135 18.77 31.06 11.71
CA LYS A 135 20.20 31.20 11.48
C LYS A 135 20.46 31.48 10.00
N ASP A 136 21.36 32.39 9.69
CA ASP A 136 21.79 32.71 8.30
C ASP A 136 20.59 33.01 7.37
N ASN A 137 19.59 33.76 7.83
CA ASN A 137 18.33 34.06 7.14
C ASN A 137 17.48 32.81 6.78
N VAL A 138 17.71 31.68 7.46
CA VAL A 138 16.89 30.48 7.37
C VAL A 138 16.24 30.20 8.72
N THR A 139 14.93 30.11 8.76
CA THR A 139 14.19 29.65 9.93
C THR A 139 13.86 28.16 9.78
N THR A 140 14.37 27.35 10.69
CA THR A 140 14.01 25.94 10.80
C THR A 140 12.86 25.78 11.77
N TYR A 141 11.77 25.21 11.33
CA TYR A 141 10.62 24.86 12.16
C TYR A 141 10.64 23.36 12.45
N LYS A 142 10.55 23.00 13.73
CA LYS A 142 10.33 21.62 14.20
C LYS A 142 8.90 21.52 14.72
N ILE A 143 8.09 20.66 14.09
CA ILE A 143 6.65 20.60 14.32
C ILE A 143 6.28 19.19 14.74
N THR A 144 5.69 19.06 15.92
CA THR A 144 5.24 17.77 16.46
C THR A 144 3.77 17.83 16.84
N PRO A 145 3.00 16.73 16.67
CA PRO A 145 1.62 16.70 17.11
C PRO A 145 1.51 16.78 18.63
N LYS A 146 0.40 17.33 19.14
CA LYS A 146 0.07 17.37 20.58
C LYS A 146 -1.42 17.12 20.81
N GLY A 147 -1.79 16.82 22.07
CA GLY A 147 -3.18 16.61 22.46
C GLY A 147 -3.87 15.55 21.61
N ASP A 148 -5.07 15.83 21.15
CA ASP A 148 -5.90 14.92 20.39
C ASP A 148 -5.28 14.51 19.03
N ALA A 149 -4.40 15.35 18.50
CA ALA A 149 -3.71 15.01 17.25
C ALA A 149 -2.80 13.78 17.39
N LEU A 150 -2.29 13.47 18.60
CA LEU A 150 -1.47 12.28 18.86
C LEU A 150 -2.21 10.96 18.54
N LYS A 151 -3.52 10.99 18.46
CA LYS A 151 -4.33 9.85 18.03
C LYS A 151 -4.00 9.45 16.59
N ASN A 152 -3.88 10.43 15.70
CA ASN A 152 -3.82 10.24 14.25
C ASN A 152 -2.50 10.67 13.60
N TYR A 153 -1.66 11.37 14.35
CA TYR A 153 -0.39 11.91 13.85
C TYR A 153 0.77 11.51 14.75
N GLU A 154 1.96 11.37 14.15
CA GLU A 154 3.19 11.02 14.85
C GLU A 154 4.41 11.66 14.20
N GLY A 155 5.53 11.60 14.93
CA GLY A 155 6.84 12.03 14.45
C GLY A 155 7.00 13.55 14.40
N THR A 156 8.14 13.97 13.85
CA THR A 156 8.53 15.38 13.72
C THR A 156 8.54 15.74 12.25
N THR A 157 7.90 16.86 11.91
CA THR A 157 8.01 17.49 10.59
C THR A 157 8.99 18.65 10.69
N ILE A 158 9.97 18.70 9.79
CA ILE A 158 10.91 19.81 9.65
C ILE A 158 10.52 20.62 8.42
N TYR A 159 10.42 21.93 8.58
CA TYR A 159 10.16 22.87 7.51
C TYR A 159 11.19 24.01 7.55
N TYR A 160 11.60 24.50 6.40
CA TYR A 160 12.57 25.57 6.26
C TYR A 160 11.94 26.76 5.54
N TYR A 161 12.05 27.94 6.14
CA TYR A 161 11.68 29.22 5.54
C TYR A 161 12.93 30.08 5.37
N SER A 162 13.15 30.64 4.18
CA SER A 162 14.33 31.44 3.89
C SER A 162 13.96 32.74 3.19
N THR A 163 14.69 33.81 3.51
CA THR A 163 14.70 35.08 2.77
C THR A 163 15.97 35.26 1.92
N ASN A 164 16.82 34.25 1.85
CA ASN A 164 17.98 34.26 0.97
C ASN A 164 17.56 34.35 -0.51
N PRO A 165 18.48 34.73 -1.42
CA PRO A 165 18.19 34.76 -2.84
C PRO A 165 17.66 33.42 -3.37
N VAL A 166 16.79 33.49 -4.36
CA VAL A 166 16.37 32.34 -5.15
C VAL A 166 17.59 31.82 -5.92
N VAL A 167 17.73 30.50 -5.96
CA VAL A 167 18.79 29.83 -6.73
C VAL A 167 18.22 29.23 -8.02
N ASN A 168 19.08 29.06 -9.01
CA ASN A 168 18.73 28.35 -10.23
C ASN A 168 18.80 26.84 -9.96
N PHE A 169 17.65 26.25 -9.60
CA PHE A 169 17.51 24.81 -9.33
C PHE A 169 16.94 24.11 -10.57
N SER A 170 17.74 23.25 -11.20
CA SER A 170 17.37 22.52 -12.41
C SER A 170 17.34 21.00 -12.18
N LEU A 171 16.36 20.34 -12.77
CA LEU A 171 16.24 18.87 -12.80
C LEU A 171 16.76 18.27 -14.12
N GLY A 172 17.51 19.02 -14.89
CA GLY A 172 17.88 18.63 -16.26
C GLY A 172 16.71 18.80 -17.25
N ASN A 173 17.04 18.78 -18.53
CA ASN A 173 16.11 19.20 -19.60
C ASN A 173 14.89 18.30 -19.84
N SER A 174 14.82 17.13 -19.23
CA SER A 174 13.80 16.12 -19.53
C SER A 174 13.06 15.55 -18.31
N THR A 175 13.30 16.10 -17.11
CA THR A 175 12.73 15.54 -15.89
C THR A 175 11.49 16.32 -15.47
N PRO A 176 10.28 15.71 -15.52
CA PRO A 176 9.05 16.34 -15.06
C PRO A 176 9.06 16.60 -13.55
N VAL A 177 8.48 17.73 -13.12
CA VAL A 177 8.24 18.02 -11.70
C VAL A 177 6.86 17.54 -11.30
N LEU A 178 6.81 16.64 -10.34
CA LEU A 178 5.55 16.12 -9.80
C LEU A 178 4.97 17.11 -8.79
N ARG A 179 3.88 17.79 -9.15
CA ARG A 179 3.23 18.82 -8.31
C ARG A 179 2.15 18.29 -7.37
N SER A 180 1.72 17.04 -7.53
CA SER A 180 0.63 16.46 -6.74
C SER A 180 1.13 15.35 -5.82
N SER A 181 0.67 15.35 -4.58
CA SER A 181 0.82 14.23 -3.64
C SER A 181 0.00 13.00 -4.03
N ASN A 182 -0.95 13.12 -4.96
CA ASN A 182 -1.88 12.09 -5.41
C ASN A 182 -1.61 11.61 -6.85
N GLY A 183 -0.36 11.66 -7.26
CA GLY A 183 0.21 10.82 -8.30
C GLY A 183 -0.57 10.57 -9.58
N SER A 184 -1.02 11.60 -10.29
CA SER A 184 -1.51 11.41 -11.67
C SER A 184 -0.38 11.51 -12.73
N GLN A 185 0.86 11.79 -12.30
CA GLN A 185 2.04 11.73 -13.18
C GLN A 185 2.87 10.50 -12.84
N PRO A 186 3.05 9.57 -13.76
CA PRO A 186 3.66 8.28 -13.49
C PRO A 186 5.19 8.33 -13.30
N GLU A 187 5.83 9.45 -13.64
CA GLU A 187 7.30 9.60 -13.62
C GLU A 187 7.71 11.02 -13.32
N GLY A 188 8.92 11.23 -12.83
CA GLY A 188 9.50 12.54 -12.56
C GLY A 188 10.09 12.70 -11.17
N VAL A 189 10.24 13.95 -10.71
CA VAL A 189 10.75 14.27 -9.38
C VAL A 189 9.73 15.05 -8.58
N ARG A 190 9.46 14.60 -7.36
CA ARG A 190 8.72 15.35 -6.37
C ARG A 190 9.70 16.10 -5.47
N ILE A 191 9.46 17.40 -5.30
CA ILE A 191 10.27 18.27 -4.44
C ILE A 191 9.39 18.83 -3.35
N THR A 192 9.79 18.62 -2.10
CA THR A 192 9.01 19.09 -0.95
C THR A 192 9.92 19.71 0.13
N ASN A 193 9.32 20.64 0.88
CA ASN A 193 9.89 21.18 2.11
C ASN A 193 8.85 20.97 3.23
N GLY A 194 9.18 20.12 4.20
CA GLY A 194 8.23 19.73 5.25
C GLY A 194 6.94 19.06 4.74
N GLY A 195 7.00 18.42 3.56
CA GLY A 195 5.84 17.84 2.89
C GLY A 195 5.05 18.81 2.00
N LEU A 196 5.33 20.13 2.07
CA LEU A 196 4.77 21.11 1.15
C LEU A 196 5.51 21.05 -0.18
N PRO A 197 4.81 20.91 -1.33
CA PRO A 197 5.45 20.99 -2.64
C PRO A 197 6.20 22.31 -2.84
N CYS A 198 7.42 22.22 -3.38
CA CYS A 198 8.22 23.41 -3.72
C CYS A 198 7.97 23.83 -5.18
N ASP A 199 7.97 25.15 -5.41
CA ASP A 199 8.09 25.72 -6.76
C ASP A 199 9.57 25.82 -7.10
N LEU A 200 9.99 25.28 -8.25
CA LEU A 200 11.37 25.37 -8.73
C LEU A 200 11.85 26.81 -8.86
N ASN A 201 10.93 27.74 -9.18
CA ASN A 201 11.23 29.16 -9.34
C ASN A 201 11.35 29.92 -8.02
N ASP A 202 11.14 29.29 -6.86
CA ASP A 202 11.22 29.91 -5.53
C ASP A 202 12.03 29.06 -4.54
N ILE A 203 12.92 28.21 -5.02
CA ILE A 203 13.87 27.51 -4.15
C ILE A 203 14.99 28.50 -3.76
N ARG A 204 15.25 28.60 -2.46
CA ARG A 204 16.18 29.58 -1.89
C ARG A 204 17.41 28.94 -1.28
N ALA A 205 18.53 29.64 -1.35
CA ALA A 205 19.76 29.17 -0.72
C ALA A 205 19.58 28.98 0.80
N GLY A 206 20.20 27.95 1.34
CA GLY A 206 20.19 27.59 2.76
C GLY A 206 19.02 26.69 3.19
N VAL A 207 17.99 26.53 2.37
CA VAL A 207 16.89 25.60 2.71
C VAL A 207 17.30 24.15 2.46
N THR A 208 16.66 23.25 3.20
CA THR A 208 16.77 21.81 2.96
C THR A 208 15.45 21.30 2.40
N ILE A 209 15.53 20.60 1.28
CA ILE A 209 14.39 20.03 0.58
C ILE A 209 14.48 18.50 0.54
N THR A 210 13.36 17.84 0.29
CA THR A 210 13.33 16.42 -0.01
C THR A 210 13.08 16.23 -1.49
N LEU A 211 13.91 15.43 -2.13
CA LEU A 211 13.80 15.00 -3.52
C LEU A 211 13.37 13.54 -3.55
N GLU A 212 12.31 13.23 -4.29
CA GLU A 212 11.81 11.87 -4.50
C GLU A 212 11.68 11.61 -5.99
N ALA A 213 12.49 10.68 -6.50
CA ALA A 213 12.43 10.23 -7.88
C ALA A 213 11.39 9.15 -8.06
N VAL A 214 10.48 9.32 -9.02
CA VAL A 214 9.49 8.34 -9.44
C VAL A 214 9.86 7.84 -10.82
N ALA A 215 10.26 6.58 -10.90
CA ALA A 215 10.77 6.00 -12.14
C ALA A 215 9.64 5.79 -13.17
N PRO A 216 9.94 5.89 -14.47
CA PRO A 216 9.05 5.45 -15.54
C PRO A 216 8.66 3.97 -15.40
N VAL A 217 7.54 3.60 -16.02
CA VAL A 217 7.11 2.20 -16.08
C VAL A 217 8.19 1.31 -16.66
N GLY A 218 8.48 0.19 -16.03
CA GLY A 218 9.51 -0.76 -16.45
C GLY A 218 10.95 -0.33 -16.14
N GLN A 219 11.14 0.76 -15.42
CA GLN A 219 12.44 1.23 -14.94
C GLN A 219 12.47 1.30 -13.41
N HIS A 220 13.68 1.39 -12.86
CA HIS A 220 13.90 1.67 -11.45
C HIS A 220 14.90 2.82 -11.31
N PHE A 221 14.81 3.54 -10.19
CA PHE A 221 15.78 4.56 -9.82
C PHE A 221 17.10 3.88 -9.43
N VAL A 222 18.20 4.40 -9.98
CA VAL A 222 19.56 3.95 -9.66
C VAL A 222 20.23 4.91 -8.70
N GLU A 223 20.41 6.15 -9.14
CA GLU A 223 21.11 7.20 -8.40
C GLU A 223 20.71 8.59 -8.93
N TRP A 224 21.07 9.61 -8.20
CA TRP A 224 21.04 10.99 -8.68
C TRP A 224 22.32 11.31 -9.48
N SER A 225 22.28 12.36 -10.29
CA SER A 225 23.41 12.78 -11.12
C SER A 225 24.71 13.07 -10.34
N ASP A 226 24.59 13.35 -9.03
CA ASP A 226 25.72 13.54 -8.11
C ASP A 226 26.15 12.25 -7.39
N LYS A 227 25.73 11.07 -7.88
CA LYS A 227 26.07 9.73 -7.36
C LYS A 227 25.45 9.37 -6.01
N ASN A 228 24.49 10.12 -5.51
CA ASN A 228 23.72 9.73 -4.32
C ASN A 228 22.64 8.71 -4.71
N SER A 229 22.52 7.62 -3.97
CA SER A 229 21.54 6.53 -4.22
C SER A 229 20.32 6.56 -3.32
N ASP A 230 20.21 7.52 -2.38
CA ASP A 230 19.04 7.62 -1.51
C ASP A 230 17.82 8.11 -2.30
N ASN A 231 16.68 7.44 -2.11
CA ASN A 231 15.40 7.86 -2.68
C ASN A 231 14.23 7.49 -1.76
N PRO A 232 13.50 8.43 -1.16
CA PRO A 232 13.76 9.89 -1.25
C PRO A 232 15.04 10.31 -0.52
N ARG A 233 15.64 11.42 -0.96
CA ARG A 233 16.82 12.01 -0.32
C ARG A 233 16.52 13.39 0.24
N VAL A 234 17.26 13.75 1.31
CA VAL A 234 17.31 15.10 1.84
C VAL A 234 18.47 15.86 1.20
N TYR A 235 18.21 17.03 0.64
CA TYR A 235 19.19 17.84 -0.07
C TYR A 235 19.24 19.25 0.49
N GLN A 236 20.43 19.71 0.90
CA GLN A 236 20.65 21.10 1.33
C GLN A 236 21.02 21.96 0.12
N VAL A 237 20.21 22.95 -0.16
CA VAL A 237 20.42 23.87 -1.28
C VAL A 237 21.42 24.94 -0.90
N THR A 238 22.63 24.90 -1.46
CA THR A 238 23.70 25.87 -1.15
C THR A 238 23.88 26.96 -2.21
N GLY A 239 23.36 26.76 -3.41
CA GLY A 239 23.47 27.66 -4.53
C GLY A 239 22.91 27.04 -5.80
N ASP A 240 23.21 27.62 -6.96
CA ASP A 240 22.76 27.09 -8.25
C ASP A 240 23.20 25.65 -8.44
N VAL A 241 22.27 24.80 -8.89
CA VAL A 241 22.51 23.37 -9.04
C VAL A 241 21.64 22.78 -10.14
N GLU A 242 22.21 21.83 -10.86
CA GLU A 242 21.48 20.89 -11.69
C GLU A 242 21.60 19.48 -11.10
N ILE A 243 20.46 18.87 -10.76
CA ILE A 243 20.41 17.53 -10.18
C ILE A 243 19.21 16.76 -10.75
N TYR A 244 19.45 15.60 -11.32
CA TYR A 244 18.43 14.78 -11.95
C TYR A 244 18.58 13.29 -11.60
N PRO A 245 17.50 12.51 -11.64
CA PRO A 245 17.55 11.08 -11.38
C PRO A 245 18.07 10.31 -12.59
N ILE A 246 18.80 9.24 -12.32
CA ILE A 246 19.26 8.26 -13.30
C ILE A 246 18.45 6.99 -13.10
N TYR A 247 17.86 6.48 -14.17
CA TYR A 247 17.04 5.28 -14.17
C TYR A 247 17.69 4.18 -15.01
N ALA A 248 17.41 2.92 -14.67
CA ALA A 248 17.75 1.75 -15.47
C ALA A 248 16.52 0.88 -15.71
N PRO A 249 16.47 0.08 -16.78
CA PRO A 249 15.44 -0.92 -16.96
C PRO A 249 15.40 -1.87 -15.78
N LYS A 250 14.20 -2.32 -15.38
CA LYS A 250 14.07 -3.41 -14.40
C LYS A 250 14.58 -4.71 -15.00
N ASP A 251 15.21 -5.49 -14.15
CA ASP A 251 15.71 -6.81 -14.53
C ASP A 251 14.56 -7.80 -14.80
N GLU A 252 14.82 -8.77 -15.66
CA GLU A 252 13.96 -9.94 -15.76
C GLU A 252 14.17 -10.83 -14.53
N TYR A 253 13.06 -11.33 -13.95
CA TYR A 253 13.18 -12.24 -12.81
C TYR A 253 13.84 -13.56 -13.25
N PRO A 254 14.80 -14.12 -12.49
CA PRO A 254 15.44 -15.36 -12.82
C PRO A 254 14.44 -16.49 -13.01
N ALA A 255 14.66 -17.32 -14.03
CA ALA A 255 13.73 -18.40 -14.35
C ALA A 255 13.62 -19.39 -13.19
N CYS A 256 12.40 -19.60 -12.71
CA CYS A 256 12.10 -20.64 -11.74
C CYS A 256 12.12 -22.03 -12.40
N THR A 257 12.44 -23.05 -11.59
CA THR A 257 12.39 -24.46 -11.99
C THR A 257 11.62 -25.28 -10.95
N LEU A 258 10.97 -26.36 -11.42
CA LEU A 258 10.18 -27.25 -10.60
C LEU A 258 10.51 -28.71 -10.96
N ALA A 259 10.55 -29.61 -9.96
CA ALA A 259 10.54 -31.05 -10.21
C ALA A 259 9.23 -31.42 -10.93
N LYS A 260 9.27 -32.43 -11.83
CA LYS A 260 8.10 -32.74 -12.68
C LYS A 260 7.07 -33.62 -11.99
N SER A 261 7.43 -34.36 -10.96
CA SER A 261 6.53 -35.33 -10.31
C SER A 261 6.95 -35.62 -8.85
N SER A 262 5.97 -36.15 -8.10
CA SER A 262 6.19 -36.82 -6.81
C SER A 262 5.29 -38.04 -6.70
N GLU A 263 5.61 -38.93 -5.75
CA GLU A 263 4.77 -40.10 -5.41
C GLU A 263 3.62 -39.68 -4.48
N TYR A 264 2.46 -40.29 -4.70
CA TYR A 264 1.30 -40.10 -3.84
C TYR A 264 1.54 -40.67 -2.45
N ASN A 265 1.28 -39.87 -1.41
CA ASN A 265 1.48 -40.27 -0.01
C ASN A 265 0.24 -40.17 0.86
N GLY A 266 -0.94 -39.94 0.26
CA GLY A 266 -2.23 -39.81 0.97
C GLY A 266 -2.48 -38.47 1.62
N MET A 267 -1.51 -37.56 1.62
CA MET A 267 -1.60 -36.23 2.23
C MET A 267 -1.49 -35.11 1.19
N ALA A 268 -1.91 -33.92 1.55
CA ALA A 268 -1.63 -32.74 0.74
C ALA A 268 -0.10 -32.50 0.69
N GLN A 269 0.41 -32.32 -0.51
CA GLN A 269 1.84 -32.16 -0.77
C GLN A 269 2.19 -30.68 -0.98
N THR A 270 3.43 -30.37 -0.74
CA THR A 270 4.04 -29.09 -1.09
C THR A 270 5.13 -29.33 -2.12
N VAL A 271 5.32 -28.39 -3.03
CA VAL A 271 6.40 -28.42 -4.00
C VAL A 271 7.38 -27.29 -3.73
N GLU A 272 8.65 -27.59 -3.92
CA GLU A 272 9.70 -26.58 -3.89
C GLU A 272 9.91 -26.04 -5.32
N VAL A 273 9.65 -24.77 -5.49
CA VAL A 273 9.97 -24.04 -6.72
C VAL A 273 11.33 -23.39 -6.53
N LYS A 274 12.37 -23.96 -7.14
CA LYS A 274 13.73 -23.42 -7.08
C LYS A 274 13.79 -22.09 -7.84
N GLY A 275 14.45 -21.10 -7.25
CA GLY A 275 14.57 -19.75 -7.82
C GLY A 275 13.42 -18.82 -7.43
N SER A 276 12.38 -19.30 -6.76
CA SER A 276 11.36 -18.42 -6.18
C SER A 276 11.86 -17.75 -4.89
N ASP A 277 11.42 -16.52 -4.65
CA ASP A 277 11.61 -15.79 -3.40
C ASP A 277 10.29 -15.66 -2.61
N THR A 278 10.33 -14.98 -1.48
CA THR A 278 9.14 -14.77 -0.61
C THR A 278 8.06 -13.90 -1.23
N SER A 279 8.35 -13.22 -2.34
CA SER A 279 7.39 -12.40 -3.10
C SER A 279 6.62 -13.23 -4.12
N CYS A 280 7.06 -14.47 -4.40
CA CYS A 280 6.38 -15.35 -5.33
C CYS A 280 5.14 -15.98 -4.70
N VAL A 281 4.03 -15.94 -5.44
CA VAL A 281 2.79 -16.66 -5.12
C VAL A 281 2.73 -17.92 -5.96
N ILE A 282 2.67 -19.08 -5.30
CA ILE A 282 2.56 -20.38 -5.95
C ILE A 282 1.13 -20.88 -5.81
N SER A 283 0.50 -21.19 -6.93
CA SER A 283 -0.89 -21.65 -6.99
C SER A 283 -1.00 -22.93 -7.82
N PHE A 284 -1.95 -23.79 -7.48
CA PHE A 284 -2.14 -25.10 -8.11
C PHE A 284 -3.54 -25.22 -8.72
N TYR A 285 -3.63 -25.88 -9.89
CA TYR A 285 -4.88 -26.02 -10.65
C TYR A 285 -4.96 -27.41 -11.26
N GLN A 286 -6.18 -27.91 -11.50
CA GLN A 286 -6.40 -29.22 -12.11
C GLN A 286 -6.37 -29.19 -13.63
N ASN A 287 -6.55 -28.04 -14.24
CA ASN A 287 -6.54 -27.87 -15.71
C ASN A 287 -5.91 -26.53 -16.08
N GLU A 288 -5.54 -26.43 -17.35
CA GLU A 288 -4.86 -25.26 -17.91
C GLU A 288 -5.76 -24.03 -17.99
N GLU A 289 -7.07 -24.22 -18.25
CA GLU A 289 -8.03 -23.14 -18.38
C GLU A 289 -8.20 -22.41 -17.04
N ASP A 290 -8.40 -23.15 -15.96
CA ASP A 290 -8.48 -22.59 -14.60
C ASP A 290 -7.17 -21.89 -14.19
N CYS A 291 -6.03 -22.46 -14.57
CA CYS A 291 -4.72 -21.88 -14.31
C CYS A 291 -4.53 -20.54 -15.04
N ASN A 292 -4.94 -20.44 -16.30
CA ASN A 292 -4.86 -19.22 -17.08
C ASN A 292 -5.85 -18.16 -16.59
N ALA A 293 -7.04 -18.57 -16.15
CA ALA A 293 -8.06 -17.71 -15.59
C ALA A 293 -7.84 -17.37 -14.10
N GLU A 294 -6.87 -18.00 -13.44
CA GLU A 294 -6.55 -17.86 -12.00
C GLU A 294 -7.73 -18.19 -11.07
N VAL A 295 -8.59 -19.11 -11.50
CA VAL A 295 -9.77 -19.55 -10.74
C VAL A 295 -9.63 -21.02 -10.30
N ASN A 296 -10.51 -21.48 -9.41
CA ASN A 296 -10.60 -22.88 -8.98
C ASN A 296 -9.28 -23.49 -8.48
N LYS A 297 -8.51 -22.74 -7.67
CA LYS A 297 -7.27 -23.25 -7.05
C LYS A 297 -7.54 -24.49 -6.21
N VAL A 298 -6.67 -25.47 -6.32
CA VAL A 298 -6.78 -26.76 -5.64
C VAL A 298 -5.52 -27.10 -4.82
N PRO A 299 -5.62 -27.89 -3.73
CA PRO A 299 -4.42 -28.43 -3.07
C PRO A 299 -3.82 -29.56 -3.91
N LEU A 300 -2.49 -29.71 -3.88
CA LEU A 300 -1.80 -30.89 -4.41
C LEU A 300 -2.06 -32.10 -3.49
N LYS A 301 -3.07 -32.92 -3.78
CA LYS A 301 -3.44 -34.00 -2.87
C LYS A 301 -3.63 -35.34 -3.55
N ASN A 302 -4.34 -35.40 -4.65
CA ASN A 302 -4.71 -36.66 -5.31
C ASN A 302 -3.76 -36.98 -6.46
N PRO A 303 -3.61 -38.26 -6.85
CA PRO A 303 -2.91 -38.59 -8.08
C PRO A 303 -3.50 -37.86 -9.30
N GLY A 304 -2.65 -37.44 -10.21
CA GLY A 304 -3.03 -36.75 -11.43
C GLY A 304 -2.10 -35.62 -11.82
N THR A 305 -2.41 -35.00 -12.95
CA THR A 305 -1.66 -33.85 -13.48
C THR A 305 -2.19 -32.55 -12.90
N TYR A 306 -1.29 -31.68 -12.49
CA TYR A 306 -1.56 -30.34 -11.98
C TYR A 306 -0.82 -29.29 -12.79
N TYR A 307 -1.40 -28.09 -12.84
CA TYR A 307 -0.76 -26.88 -13.35
C TYR A 307 -0.32 -26.05 -12.16
N VAL A 308 0.99 -25.84 -12.05
CA VAL A 308 1.61 -25.05 -10.97
C VAL A 308 1.99 -23.69 -11.54
N ARG A 309 1.29 -22.66 -11.11
CA ARG A 309 1.53 -21.28 -11.52
C ARG A 309 2.34 -20.54 -10.46
N VAL A 310 3.41 -19.92 -10.89
CA VAL A 310 4.28 -19.07 -10.07
C VAL A 310 4.12 -17.64 -10.56
N ASP A 311 3.53 -16.79 -9.76
CA ASP A 311 3.38 -15.36 -10.03
C ASP A 311 4.25 -14.56 -9.08
N ARG A 312 4.97 -13.59 -9.60
CA ARG A 312 5.71 -12.60 -8.84
C ARG A 312 5.29 -11.21 -9.30
N PRO A 313 4.75 -10.37 -8.42
CA PRO A 313 4.44 -8.99 -8.78
C PRO A 313 5.74 -8.21 -9.08
N GLU A 314 5.59 -7.19 -9.91
CA GLU A 314 6.65 -6.23 -10.16
C GLU A 314 7.05 -5.52 -8.86
N ASP A 315 8.36 -5.32 -8.68
CA ASP A 315 8.90 -4.54 -7.57
C ASP A 315 9.90 -3.47 -8.03
N LYS A 316 10.76 -3.00 -7.14
CA LYS A 316 11.77 -1.99 -7.46
C LYS A 316 12.84 -2.51 -8.41
N THR A 317 13.15 -3.81 -8.41
CA THR A 317 14.29 -4.40 -9.12
C THR A 317 13.85 -5.19 -10.33
N TYR A 318 12.79 -5.98 -10.18
CA TYR A 318 12.36 -6.95 -11.18
C TYR A 318 11.02 -6.56 -11.81
N LYS A 319 10.85 -6.88 -13.08
CA LYS A 319 9.56 -6.90 -13.76
C LYS A 319 8.65 -7.99 -13.15
N SER A 320 7.35 -7.91 -13.40
CA SER A 320 6.44 -9.01 -13.06
C SER A 320 6.86 -10.29 -13.78
N TYR A 321 6.71 -11.41 -13.11
CA TYR A 321 7.05 -12.72 -13.64
C TYR A 321 5.88 -13.67 -13.46
N THR A 322 5.55 -14.41 -14.50
CA THR A 322 4.56 -15.49 -14.46
C THR A 322 5.14 -16.72 -15.18
N LYS A 323 5.07 -17.87 -14.54
CA LYS A 323 5.46 -19.14 -15.13
C LYS A 323 4.50 -20.23 -14.71
N VAL A 324 4.09 -21.04 -15.68
CA VAL A 324 3.28 -22.23 -15.46
C VAL A 324 4.11 -23.48 -15.74
N PHE A 325 3.99 -24.45 -14.87
CA PHE A 325 4.61 -25.77 -14.96
C PHE A 325 3.52 -26.85 -14.92
N THR A 326 3.76 -27.96 -15.56
CA THR A 326 3.01 -29.20 -15.30
C THR A 326 3.69 -30.00 -14.21
N TYR A 327 2.90 -30.55 -13.30
CA TYR A 327 3.37 -31.37 -12.18
C TYR A 327 2.48 -32.59 -12.03
N GLU A 328 3.06 -33.75 -11.81
CA GLU A 328 2.34 -35.02 -11.71
C GLU A 328 2.49 -35.63 -10.33
N ILE A 329 1.36 -36.05 -9.73
CA ILE A 329 1.35 -36.94 -8.56
C ILE A 329 1.01 -38.34 -9.06
N THR A 330 1.96 -39.26 -8.96
CA THR A 330 1.87 -40.67 -9.46
C THR A 330 1.58 -41.64 -8.34
#